data_b235ba868e6fcd0d558353cd6f18b963
#
_entry.id   b235ba868e6fcd0d558353cd6f18b963
#
_cell.length_a   1.000
_cell.length_b   1.000
_cell.length_c   1.000
_cell.angle_alpha   90.00
_cell.angle_beta   90.00
_cell.angle_gamma   90.00
#
_symmetry.space_group_name_H-M   'P 1'
#
loop_
_entity.id
_entity.type
_entity.pdbx_description
1 polymer ?
#
loop_
_entity_poly.entity_id
_entity_poly.type
_entity_poly.pdbx_seq_one_letter_code
_entity_poly.pdbx_strand_id
1 'polypeptide(L)'
;MGQTLDYSKVAFDLIDDLDGLTNVGKVMTRLAATLAEFGYTSFLITGVPEPPQKLEPHILLNGWPRGWTEHYTRSNYYADDPVAAWCRRTVNPFEWSQAPLNSERLPRAAEVMNVAREFGLDHGFLVPIVASTGFQACVTMAGERPNCEPRAKRALHLIACMRMHAVPRS
;
A
#
# COMPACT_ATOMS: atom_id res chain seq x y z
N MET A 1 28.08 12.07 -9.37
CA MET A 1 27.35 11.14 -10.26
C MET A 1 26.53 10.22 -9.38
N GLY A 2 25.24 10.46 -9.29
CA GLY A 2 24.35 9.56 -8.57
C GLY A 2 24.26 8.22 -9.32
N GLN A 3 24.54 7.12 -8.64
CA GLN A 3 24.26 5.80 -9.19
C GLN A 3 22.76 5.72 -9.45
N THR A 4 22.37 5.55 -10.71
CA THR A 4 20.98 5.27 -11.06
C THR A 4 20.63 3.94 -10.41
N LEU A 5 19.61 3.94 -9.55
CA LEU A 5 19.14 2.73 -8.86
C LEU A 5 18.72 1.69 -9.90
N ASP A 6 19.27 0.50 -9.83
CA ASP A 6 18.80 -0.62 -10.64
C ASP A 6 17.55 -1.22 -9.99
N TYR A 7 16.40 -0.71 -10.39
CA TYR A 7 15.11 -1.12 -9.84
C TYR A 7 14.82 -2.61 -9.96
N SER A 8 15.28 -3.22 -11.05
CA SER A 8 15.10 -4.66 -11.27
C SER A 8 15.90 -5.45 -10.25
N LYS A 9 17.16 -5.06 -10.05
CA LYS A 9 18.03 -5.69 -9.06
C LYS A 9 17.45 -5.55 -7.65
N VAL A 10 17.01 -4.36 -7.27
CA VAL A 10 16.39 -4.11 -5.95
C VAL A 10 15.17 -4.99 -5.74
N ALA A 11 14.32 -5.14 -6.76
CA ALA A 11 13.14 -6.00 -6.69
C ALA A 11 13.51 -7.47 -6.50
N PHE A 12 14.45 -8.00 -7.28
CA PHE A 12 14.87 -9.40 -7.16
C PHE A 12 15.61 -9.66 -5.86
N ASP A 13 16.52 -8.79 -5.43
CA ASP A 13 17.22 -8.92 -4.15
C ASP A 13 16.22 -8.97 -2.96
N LEU A 14 15.16 -8.14 -3.01
CA LEU A 14 14.12 -8.19 -2.00
C LEU A 14 13.37 -9.52 -2.02
N ILE A 15 13.00 -10.01 -3.19
CA ILE A 15 12.28 -11.28 -3.34
C ILE A 15 13.12 -12.42 -2.76
N ASP A 16 14.41 -12.47 -3.11
CA ASP A 16 15.34 -13.47 -2.62
C ASP A 16 15.54 -13.38 -1.09
N ASP A 17 15.71 -12.17 -0.55
CA ASP A 17 15.89 -11.95 0.89
C ASP A 17 14.64 -12.33 1.69
N LEU A 18 13.48 -12.10 1.13
CA LEU A 18 12.21 -12.44 1.77
C LEU A 18 11.90 -13.94 1.67
N ASP A 19 12.47 -14.63 0.68
CA ASP A 19 12.30 -16.07 0.54
C ASP A 19 12.99 -16.80 1.71
N GLY A 20 12.22 -17.47 2.53
CA GLY A 20 12.71 -18.10 3.75
C GLY A 20 12.63 -17.26 5.03
N LEU A 21 12.21 -16.01 4.99
CA LEU A 21 11.90 -15.24 6.19
C LEU A 21 10.54 -15.66 6.75
N THR A 22 10.56 -16.24 7.95
CA THR A 22 9.34 -16.64 8.69
C THR A 22 8.93 -15.64 9.77
N ASN A 23 9.85 -14.76 10.17
CA ASN A 23 9.60 -13.76 11.21
C ASN A 23 8.99 -12.49 10.61
N VAL A 24 7.78 -12.17 11.03
CA VAL A 24 7.01 -10.99 10.55
C VAL A 24 7.78 -9.68 10.76
N GLY A 25 8.44 -9.51 11.91
CA GLY A 25 9.23 -8.31 12.19
C GLY A 25 10.40 -8.13 11.21
N LYS A 26 11.08 -9.22 10.85
CA LYS A 26 12.15 -9.18 9.83
C LYS A 26 11.61 -8.87 8.44
N VAL A 27 10.47 -9.43 8.07
CA VAL A 27 9.77 -9.13 6.82
C VAL A 27 9.42 -7.64 6.77
N MET A 28 8.82 -7.10 7.84
CA MET A 28 8.47 -5.68 7.94
C MET A 28 9.70 -4.78 7.78
N THR A 29 10.78 -5.07 8.48
CA THR A 29 12.02 -4.30 8.42
C THR A 29 12.61 -4.31 7.01
N ARG A 30 12.63 -5.47 6.36
CA ARG A 30 13.20 -5.61 5.01
C ARG A 30 12.37 -4.89 3.95
N LEU A 31 11.04 -5.02 4.03
CA LEU A 31 10.12 -4.27 3.17
C LEU A 31 10.28 -2.77 3.35
N ALA A 32 10.27 -2.29 4.59
CA ALA A 32 10.42 -0.86 4.88
C ALA A 32 11.73 -0.30 4.32
N ALA A 33 12.85 -1.02 4.49
CA ALA A 33 14.15 -0.61 3.97
C ALA A 33 14.15 -0.51 2.44
N THR A 34 13.56 -1.49 1.74
CA THR A 34 13.47 -1.47 0.29
C THR A 34 12.55 -0.36 -0.22
N LEU A 35 11.37 -0.19 0.37
CA LEU A 35 10.45 0.86 -0.03
C LEU A 35 11.02 2.26 0.20
N ALA A 36 11.85 2.43 1.23
CA ALA A 36 12.58 3.68 1.47
C ALA A 36 13.51 4.06 0.32
N GLU A 37 14.11 3.10 -0.37
CA GLU A 37 14.93 3.35 -1.57
C GLU A 37 14.12 3.96 -2.72
N PHE A 38 12.81 3.70 -2.75
CA PHE A 38 11.87 4.32 -3.69
C PHE A 38 11.23 5.61 -3.15
N GLY A 39 11.60 6.05 -1.95
CA GLY A 39 11.06 7.26 -1.32
C GLY A 39 9.74 7.06 -0.57
N TYR A 40 9.32 5.83 -0.33
CA TYR A 40 8.14 5.51 0.47
C TYR A 40 8.53 5.24 1.92
N THR A 41 7.90 5.95 2.84
CA THR A 41 8.16 5.86 4.28
C THR A 41 7.14 5.02 5.05
N SER A 42 6.04 4.69 4.39
CA SER A 42 4.92 3.96 5.00
C SER A 42 4.31 2.99 4.00
N PHE A 43 3.79 1.87 4.49
CA PHE A 43 3.08 0.91 3.66
C PHE A 43 2.03 0.14 4.45
N LEU A 44 1.07 -0.43 3.74
CA LEU A 44 0.06 -1.32 4.29
C LEU A 44 -0.18 -2.46 3.31
N ILE A 45 -0.21 -3.68 3.82
CA ILE A 45 -0.67 -4.86 3.08
C ILE A 45 -1.94 -5.34 3.75
N THR A 46 -3.02 -5.37 3.01
CA THR A 46 -4.34 -5.64 3.58
C THR A 46 -5.28 -6.29 2.58
N GLY A 47 -6.24 -7.06 3.08
CA GLY A 47 -7.46 -7.34 2.34
C GLY A 47 -8.28 -6.08 2.16
N VAL A 48 -9.14 -6.05 1.16
CA VAL A 48 -9.96 -4.88 0.81
C VAL A 48 -11.44 -5.27 0.86
N PRO A 49 -12.03 -5.36 2.08
CA PRO A 49 -13.43 -5.75 2.25
C PRO A 49 -14.37 -4.66 1.72
N GLU A 50 -15.58 -5.06 1.39
CA GLU A 50 -16.65 -4.12 1.08
C GLU A 50 -17.21 -3.48 2.37
N PRO A 51 -17.43 -2.16 2.41
CA PRO A 51 -18.18 -1.55 3.50
C PRO A 51 -19.60 -2.17 3.61
N PRO A 52 -20.14 -2.32 4.80
CA PRO A 52 -19.71 -1.71 6.08
C PRO A 52 -18.65 -2.49 6.87
N GLN A 53 -18.04 -3.52 6.29
CA GLN A 53 -16.95 -4.21 6.95
C GLN A 53 -15.78 -3.26 7.24
N LYS A 54 -15.13 -3.46 8.37
CA LYS A 54 -13.99 -2.65 8.78
C LYS A 54 -12.70 -3.21 8.21
N LEU A 55 -11.72 -2.33 8.01
CA LEU A 55 -10.42 -2.70 7.44
C LEU A 55 -9.57 -3.52 8.41
N GLU A 56 -9.60 -3.21 9.70
CA GLU A 56 -8.63 -3.70 10.69
C GLU A 56 -8.49 -5.23 10.74
N PRO A 57 -9.59 -6.03 10.69
CA PRO A 57 -9.46 -7.48 10.70
C PRO A 57 -8.77 -8.06 9.46
N HIS A 58 -8.64 -7.27 8.41
CA HIS A 58 -8.08 -7.69 7.12
C HIS A 58 -6.64 -7.22 6.92
N ILE A 59 -6.06 -6.47 7.86
CA ILE A 59 -4.68 -6.00 7.78
C ILE A 59 -3.73 -7.17 7.99
N LEU A 60 -2.85 -7.39 7.02
CA LEU A 60 -1.84 -8.44 7.04
C LEU A 60 -0.50 -7.92 7.58
N LEU A 61 -0.03 -6.78 7.05
CA LEU A 61 1.19 -6.11 7.50
C LEU A 61 0.91 -4.61 7.59
N ASN A 62 1.13 -4.02 8.76
CA ASN A 62 0.89 -2.61 9.02
C ASN A 62 2.19 -1.85 9.22
N GLY A 63 2.63 -1.13 8.20
CA GLY A 63 3.75 -0.20 8.22
C GLY A 63 3.31 1.28 8.16
N TRP A 64 2.07 1.58 8.49
CA TRP A 64 1.57 2.95 8.65
C TRP A 64 2.10 3.60 9.93
N PRO A 65 2.20 4.94 9.99
CA PRO A 65 2.41 5.63 11.26
C PRO A 65 1.33 5.25 12.27
N ARG A 66 1.73 4.97 13.50
CA ARG A 66 0.80 4.52 14.56
C ARG A 66 -0.35 5.49 14.76
N GLY A 67 -0.06 6.78 14.83
CA GLY A 67 -1.08 7.80 15.00
C GLY A 67 -2.09 7.84 13.86
N TRP A 68 -1.66 7.58 12.62
CA TRP A 68 -2.54 7.47 11.48
C TRP A 68 -3.45 6.24 11.57
N THR A 69 -2.90 5.08 11.89
CA THR A 69 -3.69 3.86 12.04
C THR A 69 -4.80 4.05 13.08
N GLU A 70 -4.47 4.61 14.24
CA GLU A 70 -5.44 4.87 15.31
C GLU A 70 -6.51 5.87 14.87
N HIS A 71 -6.12 6.95 14.21
CA HIS A 71 -7.03 7.98 13.73
C HIS A 71 -7.97 7.45 12.64
N TYR A 72 -7.43 6.77 11.65
CA TYR A 72 -8.15 6.17 10.53
C TYR A 72 -9.23 5.19 11.02
N THR A 73 -8.86 4.30 11.93
CA THR A 73 -9.75 3.32 12.54
C THR A 73 -10.86 3.98 13.34
N ARG A 74 -10.51 4.86 14.26
CA ARG A 74 -11.46 5.54 15.16
C ARG A 74 -12.45 6.41 14.40
N SER A 75 -12.01 7.07 13.34
CA SER A 75 -12.84 7.93 12.51
C SER A 75 -13.65 7.15 11.46
N ASN A 76 -13.45 5.83 11.36
CA ASN A 76 -14.05 4.98 10.33
C ASN A 76 -13.81 5.53 8.90
N TYR A 77 -12.59 5.97 8.63
CA TYR A 77 -12.25 6.57 7.34
C TYR A 77 -12.32 5.59 6.19
N TYR A 78 -12.21 4.30 6.44
CA TYR A 78 -12.31 3.28 5.40
C TYR A 78 -13.60 3.36 4.57
N ALA A 79 -14.70 3.74 5.20
CA ALA A 79 -15.99 3.90 4.52
C ALA A 79 -15.99 5.03 3.49
N ASP A 80 -15.15 6.06 3.70
CA ASP A 80 -15.07 7.26 2.86
C ASP A 80 -13.72 7.40 2.14
N ASP A 81 -12.84 6.40 2.25
CA ASP A 81 -11.51 6.44 1.63
C ASP A 81 -11.60 6.26 0.11
N PRO A 82 -11.26 7.29 -0.68
CA PRO A 82 -11.35 7.22 -2.13
C PRO A 82 -10.35 6.24 -2.74
N VAL A 83 -9.20 6.04 -2.10
CA VAL A 83 -8.16 5.11 -2.55
C VAL A 83 -8.64 3.66 -2.39
N ALA A 84 -9.21 3.33 -1.24
CA ALA A 84 -9.81 2.02 -1.00
C ALA A 84 -11.01 1.75 -1.91
N ALA A 85 -11.87 2.74 -2.09
CA ALA A 85 -13.03 2.64 -2.98
C ALA A 85 -12.62 2.40 -4.44
N TRP A 86 -11.58 3.07 -4.91
CA TRP A 86 -11.05 2.87 -6.27
C TRP A 86 -10.34 1.52 -6.41
N CYS A 87 -9.60 1.09 -5.39
CA CYS A 87 -8.96 -0.22 -5.37
C CYS A 87 -9.95 -1.37 -5.62
N ARG A 88 -11.14 -1.30 -5.07
CA ARG A 88 -12.19 -2.31 -5.28
C ARG A 88 -12.73 -2.36 -6.71
N ARG A 89 -12.43 -1.37 -7.54
CA ARG A 89 -12.97 -1.21 -8.90
C ARG A 89 -11.94 -1.37 -10.01
N THR A 90 -10.66 -1.44 -9.68
CA THR A 90 -9.59 -1.58 -10.65
C THR A 90 -8.68 -2.74 -10.33
N VAL A 91 -8.09 -3.32 -11.37
CA VAL A 91 -7.04 -4.34 -11.24
C VAL A 91 -5.65 -3.76 -11.56
N ASN A 92 -5.61 -2.51 -12.01
CA ASN A 92 -4.38 -1.83 -12.40
C ASN A 92 -3.80 -1.05 -11.22
N PRO A 93 -2.47 -1.03 -11.04
CA PRO A 93 -1.80 -0.13 -10.12
C PRO A 93 -2.11 1.34 -10.43
N PHE A 94 -2.20 2.16 -9.39
CA PHE A 94 -2.50 3.58 -9.55
C PHE A 94 -1.86 4.43 -8.45
N GLU A 95 -1.62 5.71 -8.76
CA GLU A 95 -1.27 6.71 -7.76
C GLU A 95 -2.53 7.15 -7.00
N TRP A 96 -2.40 7.45 -5.71
CA TRP A 96 -3.53 7.91 -4.90
C TRP A 96 -4.27 9.11 -5.50
N SER A 97 -3.51 10.01 -6.14
CA SER A 97 -4.07 11.18 -6.83
C SER A 97 -4.99 10.85 -8.00
N GLN A 98 -4.94 9.62 -8.51
CA GLN A 98 -5.80 9.16 -9.60
C GLN A 98 -7.14 8.60 -9.10
N ALA A 99 -7.28 8.37 -7.80
CA ALA A 99 -8.53 7.91 -7.21
C ALA A 99 -9.57 9.04 -7.26
N PRO A 100 -10.78 8.79 -7.82
CA PRO A 100 -11.81 9.82 -7.93
C PRO A 100 -12.32 10.29 -6.56
N LEU A 101 -12.36 11.59 -6.35
CA LEU A 101 -12.98 12.22 -5.18
C LEU A 101 -14.48 12.43 -5.46
N ASN A 102 -15.28 11.40 -5.26
CA ASN A 102 -16.72 11.47 -5.46
C ASN A 102 -17.42 11.86 -4.16
N SER A 103 -17.65 13.16 -3.96
CA SER A 103 -18.24 13.70 -2.74
C SER A 103 -19.69 13.28 -2.49
N GLU A 104 -20.41 12.84 -3.52
CA GLU A 104 -21.79 12.35 -3.36
C GLU A 104 -21.81 10.96 -2.71
N ARG A 105 -20.85 10.10 -3.07
CA ARG A 105 -20.74 8.73 -2.56
C ARG A 105 -19.81 8.62 -1.35
N LEU A 106 -18.81 9.49 -1.28
CA LEU A 106 -17.78 9.50 -0.26
C LEU A 106 -17.67 10.91 0.33
N PRO A 107 -18.59 11.29 1.24
CA PRO A 107 -18.69 12.69 1.72
C PRO A 107 -17.41 13.20 2.39
N ARG A 108 -16.63 12.32 3.03
CA ARG A 108 -15.39 12.68 3.73
C ARG A 108 -14.12 12.37 2.93
N ALA A 109 -14.22 12.06 1.62
CA ALA A 109 -13.05 11.68 0.81
C ALA A 109 -11.92 12.72 0.87
N ALA A 110 -12.25 13.99 0.73
CA ALA A 110 -11.27 15.08 0.81
C ALA A 110 -10.67 15.21 2.22
N GLU A 111 -11.47 15.02 3.27
CA GLU A 111 -11.01 15.01 4.66
C GLU A 111 -9.99 13.89 4.89
N VAL A 112 -10.29 12.66 4.48
CA VAL A 112 -9.39 11.51 4.61
C VAL A 112 -8.03 11.82 3.99
N MET A 113 -8.01 12.34 2.77
CA MET A 113 -6.77 12.67 2.05
C MET A 113 -6.02 13.84 2.69
N ASN A 114 -6.72 14.83 3.21
CA ASN A 114 -6.10 15.98 3.87
C ASN A 114 -5.45 15.57 5.19
N VAL A 115 -6.17 14.80 6.02
CA VAL A 115 -5.63 14.34 7.29
C VAL A 115 -4.47 13.36 7.08
N ALA A 116 -4.50 12.51 6.05
CA ALA A 116 -3.38 11.64 5.72
C ALA A 116 -2.07 12.43 5.52
N ARG A 117 -2.13 13.60 4.89
CA ARG A 117 -0.95 14.48 4.69
C ARG A 117 -0.36 14.97 6.00
N GLU A 118 -1.16 15.18 7.04
CA GLU A 118 -0.67 15.60 8.37
C GLU A 118 0.22 14.52 9.02
N PHE A 119 0.09 13.28 8.55
CA PHE A 119 0.93 12.14 8.96
C PHE A 119 2.07 11.82 7.99
N GLY A 120 2.37 12.71 7.03
CA GLY A 120 3.43 12.50 6.04
C GLY A 120 3.04 11.59 4.87
N LEU A 121 1.75 11.30 4.74
CA LEU A 121 1.21 10.46 3.66
C LEU A 121 0.69 11.35 2.51
N ASP A 122 1.62 12.09 1.89
CA ASP A 122 1.29 13.09 0.87
C ASP A 122 1.01 12.47 -0.48
N HIS A 123 1.85 11.52 -0.88
CA HIS A 123 1.78 10.84 -2.17
C HIS A 123 1.82 9.34 -1.96
N GLY A 124 0.91 8.64 -2.60
CA GLY A 124 0.84 7.20 -2.48
C GLY A 124 0.73 6.48 -3.82
N PHE A 125 1.11 5.21 -3.79
CA PHE A 125 0.97 4.27 -4.88
C PHE A 125 0.33 3.00 -4.35
N LEU A 126 -0.64 2.47 -5.07
CA LEU A 126 -1.37 1.27 -4.68
C LEU A 126 -1.35 0.23 -5.80
N VAL A 127 -1.09 -1.00 -5.42
CA VAL A 127 -1.15 -2.18 -6.30
C VAL A 127 -2.30 -3.07 -5.84
N PRO A 128 -3.41 -3.15 -6.61
CA PRO A 128 -4.47 -4.12 -6.35
C PRO A 128 -3.98 -5.53 -6.63
N ILE A 129 -4.41 -6.48 -5.82
CA ILE A 129 -4.10 -7.90 -5.98
C ILE A 129 -5.41 -8.68 -5.90
N VAL A 130 -5.71 -9.41 -6.97
CA VAL A 130 -6.89 -10.25 -7.05
C VAL A 130 -6.45 -11.70 -7.16
N ALA A 131 -6.80 -12.50 -6.17
CA ALA A 131 -6.55 -13.94 -6.21
C ALA A 131 -7.59 -14.64 -7.09
N SER A 132 -7.25 -15.81 -7.62
CA SER A 132 -8.15 -16.65 -8.41
C SER A 132 -9.43 -17.05 -7.68
N THR A 133 -9.43 -16.98 -6.35
CA THR A 133 -10.59 -17.21 -5.48
C THR A 133 -11.55 -16.01 -5.38
N GLY A 134 -11.25 -14.89 -6.05
CA GLY A 134 -12.00 -13.64 -5.91
C GLY A 134 -11.60 -12.78 -4.69
N PHE A 135 -10.68 -13.24 -3.85
CA PHE A 135 -10.16 -12.45 -2.73
C PHE A 135 -9.42 -11.23 -3.25
N GLN A 136 -9.82 -10.07 -2.76
CA GLN A 136 -9.15 -8.80 -3.07
C GLN A 136 -8.25 -8.36 -1.93
N ALA A 137 -7.04 -7.99 -2.28
CA ALA A 137 -6.06 -7.41 -1.39
C ALA A 137 -5.35 -6.25 -2.09
N CYS A 138 -4.53 -5.52 -1.36
CA CYS A 138 -3.65 -4.52 -1.94
C CYS A 138 -2.36 -4.37 -1.16
N VAL A 139 -1.37 -3.85 -1.85
CA VAL A 139 -0.18 -3.23 -1.26
C VAL A 139 -0.28 -1.75 -1.56
N THR A 140 -0.40 -0.93 -0.52
CA THR A 140 -0.38 0.53 -0.65
C THR A 140 0.81 1.09 0.09
N MET A 141 1.45 2.09 -0.49
CA MET A 141 2.65 2.72 0.06
C MET A 141 2.55 4.23 -0.12
N ALA A 142 3.12 4.97 0.81
CA ALA A 142 3.06 6.42 0.79
C ALA A 142 4.34 7.07 1.34
N GLY A 143 4.56 8.32 0.97
CA GLY A 143 5.67 9.15 1.42
C GLY A 143 5.50 10.60 0.96
N GLU A 144 6.42 11.45 1.38
CA GLU A 144 6.40 12.87 1.00
C GLU A 144 6.92 13.10 -0.42
N ARG A 145 7.95 12.34 -0.82
CA ARG A 145 8.63 12.50 -2.13
C ARG A 145 8.98 11.15 -2.75
N PRO A 146 8.00 10.33 -3.09
CA PRO A 146 8.27 9.03 -3.70
C PRO A 146 8.78 9.17 -5.13
N ASN A 147 9.52 8.15 -5.56
CA ASN A 147 9.94 8.04 -6.95
C ASN A 147 8.76 7.57 -7.82
N CYS A 148 8.28 8.44 -8.67
CA CYS A 148 7.15 8.19 -9.56
C CYS A 148 7.57 7.77 -10.98
N GLU A 149 8.84 7.46 -11.21
CA GLU A 149 9.30 6.99 -12.53
C GLU A 149 8.60 5.69 -12.94
N PRO A 150 8.28 5.53 -14.24
CA PRO A 150 7.59 4.32 -14.72
C PRO A 150 8.33 3.02 -14.40
N ARG A 151 9.67 3.01 -14.44
CA ARG A 151 10.47 1.83 -14.09
C ARG A 151 10.39 1.49 -12.61
N ALA A 152 10.41 2.50 -11.73
CA ALA A 152 10.22 2.32 -10.30
C ALA A 152 8.86 1.71 -10.00
N LYS A 153 7.79 2.23 -10.60
CA LYS A 153 6.44 1.70 -10.43
C LYS A 153 6.30 0.25 -10.91
N ARG A 154 6.96 -0.12 -12.02
CA ARG A 154 6.96 -1.51 -12.49
C ARG A 154 7.67 -2.45 -11.52
N ALA A 155 8.78 -2.04 -10.94
CA ALA A 155 9.49 -2.81 -9.92
C ALA A 155 8.64 -3.00 -8.66
N LEU A 156 7.96 -1.95 -8.21
CA LEU A 156 7.04 -2.00 -7.07
C LEU A 156 5.83 -2.91 -7.34
N HIS A 157 5.31 -2.88 -8.56
CA HIS A 157 4.24 -3.79 -8.99
C HIS A 157 4.70 -5.26 -8.92
N LEU A 158 5.89 -5.55 -9.43
CA LEU A 158 6.48 -6.90 -9.35
C LEU A 158 6.64 -7.37 -7.91
N ILE A 159 7.20 -6.54 -7.04
CA ILE A 159 7.36 -6.83 -5.61
C ILE A 159 6.02 -7.16 -4.97
N ALA A 160 4.99 -6.34 -5.21
CA ALA A 160 3.67 -6.53 -4.65
C ALA A 160 3.03 -7.84 -5.10
N CYS A 161 3.08 -8.16 -6.40
CA CYS A 161 2.49 -9.37 -6.96
C CYS A 161 3.16 -10.65 -6.44
N MET A 162 4.48 -10.67 -6.33
CA MET A 162 5.22 -11.86 -5.91
C MET A 162 4.98 -12.24 -4.45
N ARG A 163 4.64 -11.27 -3.58
CA ARG A 163 4.58 -11.49 -2.12
C ARG A 163 3.22 -11.91 -1.59
N MET A 164 2.15 -11.61 -2.26
CA MET A 164 0.82 -12.04 -1.80
C MET A 164 0.61 -13.56 -1.89
N HIS A 165 1.44 -14.27 -2.66
CA HIS A 165 1.43 -15.73 -2.70
C HIS A 165 2.14 -16.39 -1.51
N ALA A 166 2.96 -15.62 -0.76
CA ALA A 166 3.81 -16.13 0.31
C ALA A 166 3.33 -15.77 1.73
N VAL A 167 2.26 -14.98 1.88
CA VAL A 167 1.68 -14.71 3.20
C VAL A 167 0.91 -15.93 3.65
N PRO A 168 1.27 -16.57 4.80
CA PRO A 168 0.54 -17.71 5.32
C PRO A 168 -0.92 -17.32 5.58
N ARG A 169 -1.85 -18.05 5.01
CA ARG A 169 -3.27 -17.92 5.34
C ARG A 169 -3.47 -18.57 6.70
N SER A 170 -3.73 -17.76 7.72
CA SER A 170 -4.22 -18.22 9.02
C SER A 170 -5.67 -18.65 8.91
#